data_6acc3e54cb6bfe9198ed50518a31dfba
#
_entry.id   6acc3e54cb6bfe9198ed50518a31dfba
#
_cell.length_a   1.000
_cell.length_b   1.000
_cell.length_c   1.000
_cell.angle_alpha   90.00
_cell.angle_beta   90.00
_cell.angle_gamma   90.00
#
_symmetry.space_group_name_H-M   'P 1'
#
loop_
_entity.id
_entity.type
_entity.pdbx_description
1 polymer ?
#
loop_
_entity_poly.entity_id
_entity_poly.type
_entity_poly.pdbx_seq_one_letter_code
_entity_poly.pdbx_strand_id
1 'polypeptide(L)'
;MYLHSDTGILVNISDLTNKYYLSNDFNRLADKTKHDYQYCVTVLLDTKVDGKSMAGICLTKMSGAIARRAYEVWLGRGVYLANAVTSVARKIYSFGMEMGYAESNPFSTFKRKSAHSRTTVWTKEQVRKFLNYCYEDFKYRNLGLIVQMAYEWCQRVGDMRVLQFSSIDFDKGVLNLQQSKRRSVVHLPISVDL
;
A
#
# COMPACT_ATOMS: atom_id res chain seq x y z
N MET A 1 -20.33 -12.46 -28.37
CA MET A 1 -19.82 -11.92 -29.65
C MET A 1 -18.67 -11.00 -29.32
N TYR A 2 -17.44 -11.53 -29.30
CA TYR A 2 -16.24 -10.78 -28.89
C TYR A 2 -15.75 -9.98 -30.10
N LEU A 3 -15.73 -8.65 -29.94
CA LEU A 3 -15.12 -7.76 -30.92
C LEU A 3 -13.60 -7.93 -30.83
N HIS A 4 -13.01 -8.71 -31.72
CA HIS A 4 -11.61 -8.59 -32.06
C HIS A 4 -11.38 -7.18 -32.56
N SER A 5 -10.59 -6.37 -31.85
CA SER A 5 -10.08 -5.11 -32.37
C SER A 5 -9.09 -5.44 -33.51
N ASP A 6 -9.51 -5.16 -34.71
CA ASP A 6 -8.82 -5.36 -36.00
C ASP A 6 -7.66 -4.35 -36.21
N THR A 7 -6.88 -4.09 -35.17
CA THR A 7 -5.61 -3.40 -35.33
C THR A 7 -4.55 -4.26 -34.65
N GLY A 8 -3.70 -4.90 -35.45
CA GLY A 8 -2.60 -5.77 -35.03
C GLY A 8 -1.51 -5.07 -34.19
N ILE A 9 -1.89 -4.17 -33.28
CA ILE A 9 -1.01 -3.48 -32.38
C ILE A 9 -0.77 -4.40 -31.18
N LEU A 10 0.43 -4.97 -31.12
CA LEU A 10 0.89 -5.77 -30.01
C LEU A 10 1.00 -4.88 -28.75
N VAL A 11 0.05 -4.99 -27.84
CA VAL A 11 0.03 -4.27 -26.56
C VAL A 11 1.17 -4.80 -25.68
N ASN A 12 2.03 -3.91 -25.20
CA ASN A 12 3.09 -4.25 -24.25
C ASN A 12 2.70 -3.86 -22.81
N ILE A 13 3.57 -4.18 -21.82
CA ILE A 13 3.29 -3.89 -20.40
C ILE A 13 3.15 -2.39 -20.16
N SER A 14 3.96 -1.56 -20.81
CA SER A 14 3.86 -0.10 -20.66
C SER A 14 2.52 0.43 -21.18
N ASP A 15 2.06 -0.06 -22.34
CA ASP A 15 0.76 0.32 -22.90
C ASP A 15 -0.40 -0.07 -21.99
N LEU A 16 -0.36 -1.32 -21.45
CA LEU A 16 -1.37 -1.79 -20.51
C LEU A 16 -1.40 -0.92 -19.25
N THR A 17 -0.24 -0.54 -18.74
CA THR A 17 -0.13 0.33 -17.57
C THR A 17 -0.75 1.71 -17.83
N ASN A 18 -0.45 2.32 -18.98
CA ASN A 18 -1.03 3.60 -19.35
C ASN A 18 -2.56 3.52 -19.45
N LYS A 19 -3.09 2.45 -20.05
CA LYS A 19 -4.54 2.19 -20.10
C LYS A 19 -5.14 2.04 -18.70
N TYR A 20 -4.46 1.34 -17.80
CA TYR A 20 -4.89 1.22 -16.41
C TYR A 20 -4.95 2.57 -15.69
N TYR A 21 -3.96 3.45 -15.89
CA TYR A 21 -3.96 4.79 -15.29
C TYR A 21 -5.10 5.69 -15.75
N LEU A 22 -5.60 5.47 -16.98
CA LEU A 22 -6.76 6.18 -17.49
C LEU A 22 -8.10 5.56 -17.04
N SER A 23 -8.08 4.41 -16.39
CA SER A 23 -9.29 3.68 -15.98
C SER A 23 -9.96 4.31 -14.75
N ASN A 24 -11.27 4.07 -14.62
CA ASN A 24 -12.02 4.41 -13.41
C ASN A 24 -11.51 3.68 -12.16
N ASP A 25 -10.99 2.47 -12.32
CA ASP A 25 -10.41 1.66 -11.25
C ASP A 25 -9.24 2.38 -10.58
N PHE A 26 -8.34 2.96 -11.39
CA PHE A 26 -7.22 3.73 -10.87
C PHE A 26 -7.67 5.09 -10.33
N ASN A 27 -8.56 5.77 -11.02
CA ASN A 27 -9.00 7.11 -10.65
C ASN A 27 -9.75 7.17 -9.31
N ARG A 28 -10.43 6.09 -8.92
CA ARG A 28 -11.13 5.96 -7.62
C ARG A 28 -10.21 5.64 -6.44
N LEU A 29 -8.95 5.34 -6.68
CA LEU A 29 -7.99 5.07 -5.60
C LEU A 29 -7.69 6.35 -4.80
N ALA A 30 -7.41 6.18 -3.50
CA ALA A 30 -6.90 7.27 -2.68
C ALA A 30 -5.52 7.73 -3.19
N ASP A 31 -5.21 9.03 -3.07
CA ASP A 31 -3.99 9.62 -3.63
C ASP A 31 -2.70 8.92 -3.17
N LYS A 32 -2.63 8.55 -1.89
CA LYS A 32 -1.51 7.76 -1.39
C LYS A 32 -1.39 6.41 -2.10
N THR A 33 -2.50 5.74 -2.37
CA THR A 33 -2.49 4.44 -3.09
C THR A 33 -2.07 4.64 -4.54
N LYS A 34 -2.52 5.72 -5.20
CA LYS A 34 -2.07 6.07 -6.56
C LYS A 34 -0.55 6.26 -6.60
N HIS A 35 -0.01 7.02 -5.65
CA HIS A 35 1.43 7.26 -5.56
C HIS A 35 2.22 5.95 -5.33
N ASP A 36 1.74 5.09 -4.41
CA ASP A 36 2.37 3.80 -4.15
C ASP A 36 2.32 2.87 -5.39
N TYR A 37 1.21 2.91 -6.16
CA TYR A 37 1.07 2.18 -7.43
C TYR A 37 2.04 2.71 -8.49
N GLN A 38 2.14 4.03 -8.65
CA GLN A 38 3.06 4.65 -9.61
C GLN A 38 4.51 4.26 -9.31
N TYR A 39 4.92 4.28 -8.04
CA TYR A 39 6.24 3.81 -7.64
C TYR A 39 6.46 2.33 -8.01
N CYS A 40 5.50 1.45 -7.68
CA CYS A 40 5.59 0.03 -8.03
C CYS A 40 5.67 -0.19 -9.54
N VAL A 41 4.92 0.59 -10.32
CA VAL A 41 4.94 0.53 -11.79
C VAL A 41 6.28 0.98 -12.34
N THR A 42 6.86 2.06 -11.82
CA THR A 42 8.22 2.48 -12.23
C THR A 42 9.20 1.33 -12.01
N VAL A 43 9.17 0.68 -10.84
CA VAL A 43 10.02 -0.48 -10.57
C VAL A 43 9.75 -1.63 -11.54
N LEU A 44 8.48 -1.91 -11.85
CA LEU A 44 8.08 -2.96 -12.81
C LEU A 44 8.67 -2.68 -14.19
N LEU A 45 8.45 -1.48 -14.72
CA LEU A 45 8.85 -1.11 -16.09
C LEU A 45 10.37 -1.03 -16.25
N ASP A 46 11.10 -0.54 -15.24
CA ASP A 46 12.57 -0.42 -15.25
C ASP A 46 13.28 -1.77 -15.05
N THR A 47 12.55 -2.81 -14.59
CA THR A 47 13.14 -4.13 -14.36
C THR A 47 13.56 -4.76 -15.68
N LYS A 48 14.78 -5.31 -15.70
CA LYS A 48 15.28 -6.11 -16.81
C LYS A 48 15.26 -7.59 -16.45
N VAL A 49 14.71 -8.40 -17.35
CA VAL A 49 14.72 -9.87 -17.28
C VAL A 49 15.36 -10.39 -18.55
N ASP A 50 16.42 -11.19 -18.43
CA ASP A 50 17.20 -11.72 -19.56
C ASP A 50 17.68 -10.59 -20.52
N GLY A 51 18.11 -9.46 -19.94
CA GLY A 51 18.57 -8.28 -20.67
C GLY A 51 17.48 -7.41 -21.32
N LYS A 52 16.23 -7.82 -21.28
CA LYS A 52 15.08 -7.09 -21.87
C LYS A 52 14.31 -6.33 -20.77
N SER A 53 13.98 -5.06 -21.05
CA SER A 53 13.10 -4.28 -20.18
C SER A 53 11.70 -4.86 -20.15
N MET A 54 11.12 -4.93 -18.94
CA MET A 54 9.73 -5.35 -18.76
C MET A 54 8.74 -4.44 -19.49
N ALA A 55 9.04 -3.15 -19.62
CA ALA A 55 8.18 -2.17 -20.29
C ALA A 55 7.80 -2.59 -21.72
N GLY A 56 8.78 -3.09 -22.50
CA GLY A 56 8.60 -3.47 -23.89
C GLY A 56 8.12 -4.90 -24.12
N ILE A 57 7.91 -5.70 -23.07
CA ILE A 57 7.45 -7.09 -23.25
C ILE A 57 5.98 -7.08 -23.72
N CYS A 58 5.73 -7.69 -24.86
CA CYS A 58 4.37 -7.91 -25.36
C CYS A 58 3.58 -8.81 -24.39
N LEU A 59 2.31 -8.47 -24.15
CA LEU A 59 1.47 -9.22 -23.19
C LEU A 59 1.34 -10.71 -23.57
N THR A 60 1.27 -11.02 -24.85
CA THR A 60 1.20 -12.40 -25.35
C THR A 60 2.49 -13.21 -25.11
N LYS A 61 3.63 -12.52 -24.94
CA LYS A 61 4.93 -13.15 -24.64
C LYS A 61 5.24 -13.18 -23.13
N MET A 62 4.42 -12.52 -22.33
CA MET A 62 4.62 -12.48 -20.88
C MET A 62 4.17 -13.81 -20.24
N SER A 63 5.10 -14.58 -19.77
CA SER A 63 4.85 -15.87 -19.12
C SER A 63 5.02 -15.82 -17.61
N GLY A 64 4.46 -16.83 -16.90
CA GLY A 64 4.69 -16.99 -15.46
C GLY A 64 6.17 -17.17 -15.10
N ALA A 65 6.98 -17.77 -16.01
CA ALA A 65 8.42 -17.89 -15.84
C ALA A 65 9.13 -16.54 -15.87
N ILE A 66 8.75 -15.63 -16.77
CA ILE A 66 9.28 -14.26 -16.82
C ILE A 66 8.86 -13.49 -15.56
N ALA A 67 7.57 -13.59 -15.18
CA ALA A 67 7.07 -12.96 -13.96
C ALA A 67 7.82 -13.45 -12.70
N ARG A 68 8.12 -14.73 -12.62
CA ARG A 68 8.89 -15.31 -11.52
C ARG A 68 10.31 -14.79 -11.48
N ARG A 69 11.01 -14.69 -12.64
CA ARG A 69 12.36 -14.11 -12.68
C ARG A 69 12.36 -12.63 -12.30
N ALA A 70 11.37 -11.84 -12.75
CA ALA A 70 11.21 -10.46 -12.31
C ALA A 70 11.03 -10.37 -10.78
N TYR A 71 10.23 -11.26 -10.20
CA TYR A 71 10.05 -11.34 -8.75
C TYR A 71 11.36 -11.62 -8.00
N GLU A 72 12.22 -12.52 -8.52
CA GLU A 72 13.55 -12.78 -7.91
C GLU A 72 14.46 -11.53 -7.97
N VAL A 73 14.42 -10.76 -9.05
CA VAL A 73 15.14 -9.47 -9.13
C VAL A 73 14.65 -8.52 -8.02
N TRP A 74 13.34 -8.41 -7.82
CA TRP A 74 12.78 -7.54 -6.78
C TRP A 74 13.09 -8.05 -5.37
N LEU A 75 13.16 -9.37 -5.17
CA LEU A 75 13.54 -9.96 -3.88
C LEU A 75 14.96 -9.53 -3.45
N GLY A 76 15.88 -9.33 -4.39
CA GLY A 76 17.20 -8.76 -4.10
C GLY A 76 17.15 -7.35 -3.48
N ARG A 77 16.05 -6.61 -3.69
CA ARG A 77 15.79 -5.29 -3.09
C ARG A 77 14.91 -5.37 -1.82
N GLY A 78 14.38 -6.52 -1.50
CA GLY A 78 13.61 -6.80 -0.29
C GLY A 78 12.20 -7.37 -0.54
N VAL A 79 11.78 -8.24 0.38
CA VAL A 79 10.50 -9.00 0.28
C VAL A 79 9.28 -8.09 0.20
N TYR A 80 9.28 -6.98 0.95
CA TYR A 80 8.15 -6.04 0.96
C TYR A 80 7.97 -5.38 -0.41
N LEU A 81 9.06 -4.91 -1.02
CA LEU A 81 9.04 -4.31 -2.36
C LEU A 81 8.60 -5.33 -3.40
N ALA A 82 9.19 -6.53 -3.39
CA ALA A 82 8.85 -7.59 -4.32
C ALA A 82 7.36 -7.94 -4.26
N ASN A 83 6.82 -8.06 -3.05
CA ASN A 83 5.39 -8.33 -2.84
C ASN A 83 4.49 -7.17 -3.28
N ALA A 84 4.89 -5.93 -3.05
CA ALA A 84 4.15 -4.75 -3.47
C ALA A 84 4.08 -4.64 -4.99
N VAL A 85 5.23 -4.71 -5.67
CA VAL A 85 5.30 -4.66 -7.15
C VAL A 85 4.48 -5.79 -7.76
N THR A 86 4.59 -7.02 -7.23
CA THR A 86 3.80 -8.17 -7.70
C THR A 86 2.30 -7.94 -7.51
N SER A 87 1.88 -7.33 -6.39
CA SER A 87 0.45 -7.05 -6.15
C SER A 87 -0.10 -6.05 -7.15
N VAL A 88 0.66 -5.00 -7.45
CA VAL A 88 0.27 -3.98 -8.43
C VAL A 88 0.25 -4.57 -9.83
N ALA A 89 1.28 -5.34 -10.21
CA ALA A 89 1.32 -6.03 -11.50
C ALA A 89 0.13 -6.99 -11.68
N ARG A 90 -0.24 -7.75 -10.63
CA ARG A 90 -1.46 -8.58 -10.65
C ARG A 90 -2.71 -7.77 -10.93
N LYS A 91 -2.89 -6.63 -10.25
CA LYS A 91 -4.08 -5.79 -10.47
C LYS A 91 -4.14 -5.24 -11.89
N ILE A 92 -3.01 -4.78 -12.44
CA ILE A 92 -2.91 -4.26 -13.80
C ILE A 92 -3.24 -5.36 -14.83
N TYR A 93 -2.71 -6.57 -14.64
CA TYR A 93 -3.01 -7.70 -15.53
C TYR A 93 -4.47 -8.20 -15.39
N SER A 94 -5.05 -8.17 -14.19
CA SER A 94 -6.48 -8.47 -14.02
C SER A 94 -7.35 -7.47 -14.78
N PHE A 95 -7.04 -6.17 -14.69
CA PHE A 95 -7.68 -5.15 -15.54
C PHE A 95 -7.48 -5.47 -17.04
N GLY A 96 -6.26 -5.86 -17.45
CA GLY A 96 -5.98 -6.25 -18.82
C GLY A 96 -6.83 -7.42 -19.30
N MET A 97 -7.10 -8.40 -18.44
CA MET A 97 -7.99 -9.53 -18.73
C MET A 97 -9.46 -9.08 -18.85
N GLU A 98 -9.93 -8.26 -17.91
CA GLU A 98 -11.30 -7.72 -17.92
C GLU A 98 -11.58 -6.91 -19.20
N MET A 99 -10.57 -6.19 -19.69
CA MET A 99 -10.65 -5.38 -20.91
C MET A 99 -10.30 -6.14 -22.20
N GLY A 100 -9.98 -7.44 -22.12
CA GLY A 100 -9.62 -8.27 -23.27
C GLY A 100 -8.22 -8.01 -23.87
N TYR A 101 -7.33 -7.31 -23.15
CA TYR A 101 -5.94 -7.06 -23.58
C TYR A 101 -5.00 -8.22 -23.25
N ALA A 102 -5.33 -9.05 -22.27
CA ALA A 102 -4.53 -10.19 -21.81
C ALA A 102 -5.42 -11.41 -21.59
N GLU A 103 -4.94 -12.60 -21.98
CA GLU A 103 -5.65 -13.86 -21.79
C GLU A 103 -5.46 -14.45 -20.40
N SER A 104 -4.34 -14.14 -19.76
CA SER A 104 -3.97 -14.69 -18.45
C SER A 104 -3.18 -13.68 -17.61
N ASN A 105 -3.12 -13.94 -16.30
CA ASN A 105 -2.33 -13.12 -15.39
C ASN A 105 -1.07 -13.88 -14.94
N PRO A 106 0.08 -13.62 -15.57
CA PRO A 106 1.33 -14.35 -15.30
C PRO A 106 1.85 -14.14 -13.87
N PHE A 107 1.47 -13.04 -13.20
CA PHE A 107 1.89 -12.76 -11.83
C PHE A 107 1.07 -13.53 -10.78
N SER A 108 -0.01 -14.19 -11.14
CA SER A 108 -0.81 -15.04 -10.24
C SER A 108 -0.28 -16.48 -10.14
N THR A 109 0.64 -16.88 -11.01
CA THR A 109 1.09 -18.28 -11.17
C THR A 109 2.03 -18.79 -10.08
N PHE A 110 2.56 -17.93 -9.22
CA PHE A 110 3.52 -18.34 -8.20
C PHE A 110 3.19 -17.76 -6.81
N LYS A 111 3.66 -18.47 -5.77
CA LYS A 111 3.57 -18.01 -4.38
C LYS A 111 4.64 -16.97 -4.08
N ARG A 112 4.23 -15.88 -3.45
CA ARG A 112 5.14 -14.84 -2.93
C ARG A 112 5.78 -15.32 -1.62
N LYS A 113 7.00 -14.85 -1.33
CA LYS A 113 7.63 -15.09 -0.03
C LYS A 113 6.88 -14.34 1.07
N SER A 114 6.70 -14.96 2.22
CA SER A 114 6.17 -14.28 3.40
C SER A 114 7.20 -13.29 3.94
N ALA A 115 6.75 -12.11 4.28
CA ALA A 115 7.57 -11.17 5.04
C ALA A 115 7.48 -11.52 6.53
N HIS A 116 8.63 -11.52 7.22
CA HIS A 116 8.64 -11.73 8.67
C HIS A 116 7.92 -10.58 9.38
N SER A 117 6.99 -10.91 10.27
CA SER A 117 6.41 -9.94 11.19
C SER A 117 7.46 -9.45 12.18
N ARG A 118 7.37 -8.17 12.53
CA ARG A 118 8.15 -7.65 13.66
C ARG A 118 7.64 -8.31 14.94
N THR A 119 8.54 -8.87 15.72
CA THR A 119 8.24 -9.49 17.03
C THR A 119 8.52 -8.55 18.19
N THR A 120 9.28 -7.48 17.94
CA THR A 120 9.64 -6.49 18.98
C THR A 120 8.42 -5.63 19.32
N VAL A 121 8.00 -5.73 20.56
CA VAL A 121 6.93 -4.91 21.15
C VAL A 121 7.56 -4.08 22.27
N TRP A 122 7.23 -2.80 22.35
CA TRP A 122 7.69 -1.94 23.42
C TRP A 122 7.08 -2.37 24.77
N THR A 123 7.90 -2.43 25.79
CA THR A 123 7.41 -2.63 27.16
C THR A 123 6.79 -1.33 27.69
N LYS A 124 5.93 -1.44 28.71
CA LYS A 124 5.35 -0.26 29.40
C LYS A 124 6.43 0.72 29.86
N GLU A 125 7.55 0.20 30.36
CA GLU A 125 8.66 1.04 30.80
C GLU A 125 9.33 1.80 29.67
N GLN A 126 9.51 1.17 28.51
CA GLN A 126 10.05 1.85 27.32
C GLN A 126 9.11 2.94 26.83
N VAL A 127 7.80 2.70 26.81
CA VAL A 127 6.80 3.72 26.47
C VAL A 127 6.90 4.89 27.43
N ARG A 128 6.92 4.63 28.75
CA ARG A 128 7.02 5.69 29.77
C ARG A 128 8.30 6.52 29.62
N LYS A 129 9.45 5.87 29.43
CA LYS A 129 10.73 6.57 29.18
C LYS A 129 10.67 7.47 27.95
N PHE A 130 10.07 6.96 26.88
CA PHE A 130 9.90 7.72 25.66
C PHE A 130 8.99 8.93 25.85
N LEU A 131 7.85 8.76 26.52
CA LEU A 131 6.92 9.86 26.80
C LEU A 131 7.55 10.92 27.70
N ASN A 132 8.25 10.53 28.76
CA ASN A 132 8.97 11.47 29.62
C ASN A 132 9.96 12.32 28.80
N TYR A 133 10.79 11.68 27.96
CA TYR A 133 11.70 12.39 27.07
C TYR A 133 10.98 13.37 26.14
N CYS A 134 9.83 12.97 25.57
CA CYS A 134 9.06 13.84 24.68
C CYS A 134 8.44 15.03 25.42
N TYR A 135 8.08 14.89 26.68
CA TYR A 135 7.44 15.96 27.45
C TYR A 135 8.42 16.92 28.15
N GLU A 136 9.67 16.53 28.31
CA GLU A 136 10.74 17.41 28.80
C GLU A 136 11.08 18.52 27.81
N ASP A 137 11.02 18.26 26.49
CA ASP A 137 11.31 19.24 25.43
C ASP A 137 10.03 19.59 24.66
N PHE A 138 9.70 20.88 24.62
CA PHE A 138 8.52 21.41 23.88
C PHE A 138 8.47 20.94 22.43
N LYS A 139 9.62 20.82 21.79
CA LYS A 139 9.77 20.37 20.38
C LYS A 139 9.16 18.99 20.13
N TYR A 140 9.19 18.09 21.13
CA TYR A 140 8.75 16.71 20.98
C TYR A 140 7.36 16.44 21.61
N ARG A 141 6.73 17.43 22.27
CA ARG A 141 5.43 17.25 22.96
C ARG A 141 4.35 16.69 22.05
N ASN A 142 4.21 17.20 20.82
CA ASN A 142 3.22 16.69 19.88
C ASN A 142 3.48 15.22 19.50
N LEU A 143 4.75 14.83 19.38
CA LEU A 143 5.11 13.44 19.12
C LEU A 143 4.75 12.54 20.32
N GLY A 144 5.06 13.00 21.53
CA GLY A 144 4.68 12.31 22.77
C GLY A 144 3.17 12.10 22.85
N LEU A 145 2.40 13.16 22.65
CA LEU A 145 0.92 13.10 22.67
C LEU A 145 0.36 12.12 21.64
N ILE A 146 0.84 12.15 20.40
CA ILE A 146 0.39 11.22 19.35
C ILE A 146 0.68 9.76 19.75
N VAL A 147 1.87 9.50 20.30
CA VAL A 147 2.25 8.15 20.73
C VAL A 147 1.43 7.72 21.93
N GLN A 148 1.20 8.60 22.91
CA GLN A 148 0.36 8.31 24.08
C GLN A 148 -1.06 7.97 23.66
N MET A 149 -1.70 8.81 22.85
CA MET A 149 -3.05 8.56 22.31
C MET A 149 -3.12 7.23 21.53
N ALA A 150 -2.12 6.97 20.69
CA ALA A 150 -2.08 5.72 19.92
C ALA A 150 -1.91 4.49 20.83
N TYR A 151 -1.15 4.61 21.91
CA TYR A 151 -0.91 3.55 22.88
C TYR A 151 -2.16 3.27 23.73
N GLU A 152 -2.78 4.30 24.29
CA GLU A 152 -3.93 4.13 25.19
C GLU A 152 -5.20 3.71 24.45
N TRP A 153 -5.46 4.32 23.30
CA TRP A 153 -6.67 4.00 22.53
C TRP A 153 -6.47 2.89 21.50
N CYS A 154 -5.26 2.34 21.35
CA CYS A 154 -4.95 1.30 20.35
C CYS A 154 -5.37 1.70 18.93
N GLN A 155 -5.35 3.01 18.64
CA GLN A 155 -5.72 3.54 17.32
C GLN A 155 -4.50 3.73 16.43
N ARG A 156 -4.74 3.87 15.12
CA ARG A 156 -3.65 4.09 14.18
C ARG A 156 -3.03 5.47 14.39
N VAL A 157 -1.71 5.54 14.36
CA VAL A 157 -0.96 6.81 14.46
C VAL A 157 -1.46 7.85 13.43
N GLY A 158 -1.86 7.41 12.23
CA GLY A 158 -2.42 8.29 11.21
C GLY A 158 -3.73 8.96 11.64
N ASP A 159 -4.58 8.25 12.37
CA ASP A 159 -5.85 8.79 12.88
C ASP A 159 -5.59 9.77 14.03
N MET A 160 -4.60 9.48 14.89
CA MET A 160 -4.21 10.38 16.00
C MET A 160 -3.59 11.69 15.52
N ARG A 161 -2.83 11.66 14.43
CA ARG A 161 -2.20 12.85 13.84
C ARG A 161 -3.18 13.89 13.30
N VAL A 162 -4.39 13.49 12.97
CA VAL A 162 -5.44 14.36 12.39
C VAL A 162 -6.61 14.56 13.32
N LEU A 163 -6.47 14.12 14.58
CA LEU A 163 -7.49 14.27 15.60
C LEU A 163 -7.77 15.75 15.87
N GLN A 164 -9.06 16.11 15.97
CA GLN A 164 -9.50 17.46 16.26
C GLN A 164 -10.16 17.50 17.65
N PHE A 165 -10.05 18.61 18.34
CA PHE A 165 -10.74 18.82 19.63
C PHE A 165 -12.26 18.64 19.54
N SER A 166 -12.85 18.96 18.39
CA SER A 166 -14.29 18.74 18.13
C SER A 166 -14.71 17.28 18.16
N SER A 167 -13.76 16.33 18.10
CA SER A 167 -14.02 14.90 18.24
C SER A 167 -14.12 14.47 19.71
N ILE A 168 -13.76 15.34 20.65
CA ILE A 168 -13.75 15.06 22.09
C ILE A 168 -15.02 15.64 22.73
N ASP A 169 -15.80 14.80 23.37
CA ASP A 169 -16.90 15.18 24.24
C ASP A 169 -16.32 15.24 25.68
N PHE A 170 -15.91 16.43 26.10
CA PHE A 170 -15.29 16.63 27.41
C PHE A 170 -16.29 16.40 28.56
N ASP A 171 -17.58 16.66 28.36
CA ASP A 171 -18.62 16.47 29.39
C ASP A 171 -18.81 14.98 29.68
N LYS A 172 -18.73 14.15 28.65
CA LYS A 172 -18.84 12.68 28.78
C LYS A 172 -17.52 11.97 28.94
N GLY A 173 -16.39 12.67 28.76
CA GLY A 173 -15.06 12.05 28.77
C GLY A 173 -14.88 11.01 27.65
N VAL A 174 -15.40 11.28 26.44
CA VAL A 174 -15.40 10.33 25.32
C VAL A 174 -14.83 10.96 24.06
N LEU A 175 -13.93 10.22 23.40
CA LEU A 175 -13.48 10.51 22.05
C LEU A 175 -14.38 9.81 21.04
N ASN A 176 -14.94 10.58 20.10
CA ASN A 176 -15.69 10.09 18.96
C ASN A 176 -14.79 10.09 17.72
N LEU A 177 -14.33 8.94 17.26
CA LEU A 177 -13.35 8.82 16.18
C LEU A 177 -13.92 8.04 15.00
N GLN A 178 -13.91 8.62 13.81
CA GLN A 178 -14.08 7.88 12.58
C GLN A 178 -12.73 7.42 12.05
N GLN A 179 -12.51 6.11 12.04
CA GLN A 179 -11.25 5.53 11.56
C GLN A 179 -11.07 5.78 10.05
N SER A 180 -9.93 6.35 9.64
CA SER A 180 -9.67 6.72 8.24
C SER A 180 -9.68 5.54 7.27
N LYS A 181 -9.18 4.37 7.68
CA LYS A 181 -9.02 3.20 6.80
C LYS A 181 -10.31 2.37 6.64
N ARG A 182 -11.08 2.18 7.73
CA ARG A 182 -12.29 1.35 7.74
C ARG A 182 -13.58 2.17 7.74
N ARG A 183 -13.48 3.49 7.96
CA ARG A 183 -14.59 4.42 8.17
C ARG A 183 -15.54 4.03 9.31
N SER A 184 -15.12 3.10 10.17
CA SER A 184 -15.87 2.72 11.36
C SER A 184 -15.80 3.84 12.38
N VAL A 185 -16.93 4.14 13.01
CA VAL A 185 -17.00 5.07 14.15
C VAL A 185 -16.71 4.26 15.42
N VAL A 186 -15.84 4.79 16.27
CA VAL A 186 -15.53 4.22 17.59
C VAL A 186 -15.68 5.31 18.64
N HIS A 187 -16.15 4.91 19.82
CA HIS A 187 -16.30 5.74 21.01
C HIS A 187 -15.32 5.23 22.05
N LEU A 188 -14.38 6.05 22.43
CA LEU A 188 -13.25 5.67 23.29
C LEU A 188 -13.26 6.52 24.57
N PRO A 189 -13.16 5.92 25.76
CA PRO A 189 -13.05 6.70 26.98
C PRO A 189 -11.73 7.46 27.01
N ILE A 190 -11.77 8.66 27.59
CA ILE A 190 -10.57 9.45 27.84
C ILE A 190 -10.11 9.10 29.25
N SER A 191 -8.86 8.66 29.36
CA SER A 191 -8.25 8.42 30.67
C SER A 191 -7.83 9.73 31.35
N VAL A 192 -7.63 9.67 32.67
CA VAL A 192 -7.18 10.83 33.44
C VAL A 192 -5.76 11.28 33.04
N ASP A 193 -5.01 10.40 32.41
CA ASP A 193 -3.62 10.65 32.00
C ASP A 193 -3.51 11.27 30.59
N LEU A 194 -4.63 11.45 29.88
CA LEU A 194 -4.74 12.10 28.57
C LEU A 194 -5.38 13.47 28.67
#